data_06e4079b401a6fba5679d83c9c551d39
#
_entry.id   06e4079b401a6fba5679d83c9c551d39
#
_cell.length_a   1.000
_cell.length_b   1.000
_cell.length_c   1.000
_cell.angle_alpha   90.00
_cell.angle_beta   90.00
_cell.angle_gamma   90.00
#
_symmetry.space_group_name_H-M   'P 1'
#
loop_
_entity.id
_entity.type
_entity.pdbx_description
1 polymer ?
#
loop_
_entity_poly.entity_id
_entity_poly.type
_entity_poly.pdbx_seq_one_letter_code
_entity_poly.pdbx_strand_id
1 'polypeptide(L)'
;MDPSATAPREFEFEPTAAVSAARAHTRFVRCPACQADNARYLFHKTGVRFVRCAACGMVYVNPARDAAGLNSLDMEKVRPFENEGDRALALRDFARLLDHVAADHQRINGAPLERTLLLGRFLRDFKGLAEATRIGLAVAEIDDASFAQMATASDIRWAQPLLARGPQVVILHELLESCGDPGVVLGKLVESLPATTLLVITYTNTDSLPARMMRRHWPPFFEHKTCFFSTGNLATLMARYGRVLKTQYALPVTHTAEYVVDRLAPRTPAARLLNATPLRNLPLPVRAGNRVAVFGRQASARGATGEKLSIVLPVFNEVRYAAQVIDAVLAKQLGIEKEVVIVESNSTDGTREIVRRYEGRQGVRVVYEEGPRGKGHAVRTGLAHVTGTIVLIQDADFEYDINDYDALLEPILQHKATFVLGSRSLGLDDWKVRKYDATPIRGLALNFAQVVFARTYDVLYQQRVTDVNTMYKVFRAECLDGLDLHSNGFELDIELACKLARNGNSPMEVPVNYVARGFDEGKKIRFWRDAIPSYAAFFKYRFG
;
A
#
# COMPACT_ATOMS: atom_id res chain seq x y z
N MET A 1 15.63 -65.01 19.91
CA MET A 1 15.38 -63.58 19.61
C MET A 1 15.33 -63.48 18.08
N ASP A 2 14.14 -63.40 17.57
CA ASP A 2 13.84 -63.35 16.14
C ASP A 2 13.96 -61.92 15.63
N PRO A 3 14.78 -61.60 14.59
CA PRO A 3 14.92 -60.27 14.06
C PRO A 3 14.06 -60.06 12.81
N SER A 4 12.77 -60.33 12.92
CA SER A 4 11.81 -59.90 11.87
C SER A 4 10.94 -58.74 12.35
N ALA A 5 11.56 -57.58 12.69
CA ALA A 5 10.83 -56.36 12.90
C ALA A 5 10.30 -55.83 11.55
N THR A 6 9.01 -55.90 11.41
CA THR A 6 8.20 -55.42 10.30
C THR A 6 8.55 -54.01 9.91
N ALA A 7 8.90 -53.82 8.64
CA ALA A 7 8.95 -52.51 7.97
C ALA A 7 7.60 -51.78 8.12
N PRO A 8 7.60 -50.46 8.30
CA PRO A 8 6.35 -49.70 8.35
C PRO A 8 5.57 -49.88 7.06
N ARG A 9 4.32 -50.30 7.15
CA ARG A 9 3.41 -50.37 5.99
C ARG A 9 3.30 -48.96 5.42
N GLU A 10 3.82 -48.75 4.25
CA GLU A 10 3.48 -47.58 3.42
C GLU A 10 1.98 -47.68 3.14
N PHE A 11 1.22 -46.78 3.74
CA PHE A 11 -0.17 -46.56 3.36
C PHE A 11 -0.18 -45.79 2.06
N GLU A 12 -0.25 -46.51 0.93
CA GLU A 12 -0.61 -45.88 -0.35
C GLU A 12 -2.09 -45.50 -0.28
N PHE A 13 -2.33 -44.20 -0.07
CA PHE A 13 -3.63 -43.61 -0.27
C PHE A 13 -3.87 -43.43 -1.77
N GLU A 14 -4.65 -44.31 -2.39
CA GLU A 14 -5.20 -44.02 -3.71
C GLU A 14 -6.17 -42.83 -3.59
N PRO A 15 -5.88 -41.69 -4.23
CA PRO A 15 -6.78 -40.56 -4.21
C PRO A 15 -8.09 -40.92 -4.92
N THR A 16 -9.22 -40.58 -4.32
CA THR A 16 -10.53 -40.77 -4.97
C THR A 16 -10.56 -40.05 -6.32
N ALA A 17 -11.38 -40.52 -7.28
CA ALA A 17 -11.49 -39.94 -8.63
C ALA A 17 -11.76 -38.40 -8.56
N ALA A 18 -12.55 -37.94 -7.59
CA ALA A 18 -12.79 -36.52 -7.35
C ALA A 18 -11.53 -35.74 -6.92
N VAL A 19 -10.65 -36.33 -6.08
CA VAL A 19 -9.38 -35.72 -5.68
C VAL A 19 -8.39 -35.70 -6.81
N SER A 20 -8.34 -36.76 -7.62
CA SER A 20 -7.48 -36.84 -8.82
C SER A 20 -7.92 -35.82 -9.87
N ALA A 21 -9.21 -35.67 -10.12
CA ALA A 21 -9.75 -34.66 -11.04
C ALA A 21 -9.48 -33.22 -10.55
N ALA A 22 -9.62 -32.94 -9.24
CA ALA A 22 -9.32 -31.63 -8.68
C ALA A 22 -7.82 -31.29 -8.78
N ARG A 23 -6.92 -32.29 -8.63
CA ARG A 23 -5.47 -32.10 -8.79
C ARG A 23 -5.05 -31.90 -10.24
N ALA A 24 -5.72 -32.51 -11.20
CA ALA A 24 -5.42 -32.42 -12.63
C ALA A 24 -5.54 -30.97 -13.17
N HIS A 25 -6.36 -30.11 -12.52
CA HIS A 25 -6.69 -28.75 -12.97
C HIS A 25 -6.16 -27.65 -12.07
N THR A 26 -5.09 -27.94 -11.30
CA THR A 26 -4.46 -26.95 -10.42
C THR A 26 -2.93 -26.98 -10.53
N ARG A 27 -2.31 -25.81 -10.33
CA ARG A 27 -0.85 -25.65 -10.29
C ARG A 27 -0.41 -24.76 -9.13
N PHE A 28 0.71 -25.09 -8.49
CA PHE A 28 1.34 -24.19 -7.53
C PHE A 28 1.94 -22.98 -8.24
N VAL A 29 1.72 -21.81 -7.67
CA VAL A 29 2.19 -20.53 -8.23
C VAL A 29 2.96 -19.75 -7.17
N ARG A 30 3.94 -18.96 -7.62
CA ARG A 30 4.61 -17.97 -6.79
C ARG A 30 3.65 -16.81 -6.48
N CYS A 31 4.00 -15.96 -5.51
CA CYS A 31 3.21 -14.78 -5.19
C CYS A 31 3.02 -13.88 -6.41
N PRO A 32 1.78 -13.60 -6.84
CA PRO A 32 1.55 -12.81 -8.06
C PRO A 32 2.05 -11.36 -7.97
N ALA A 33 2.22 -10.83 -6.76
CA ALA A 33 2.70 -9.45 -6.58
C ALA A 33 4.23 -9.35 -6.52
N CYS A 34 4.93 -10.22 -5.76
CA CYS A 34 6.37 -10.08 -5.53
C CYS A 34 7.21 -11.26 -6.03
N GLN A 35 6.57 -12.29 -6.62
CA GLN A 35 7.21 -13.51 -7.14
C GLN A 35 7.95 -14.35 -6.08
N ALA A 36 7.79 -14.05 -4.79
CA ALA A 36 8.36 -14.86 -3.71
C ALA A 36 7.65 -16.21 -3.58
N ASP A 37 8.41 -17.24 -3.21
CA ASP A 37 7.91 -18.60 -2.99
C ASP A 37 7.94 -18.94 -1.49
N ASN A 38 7.18 -18.17 -0.68
CA ASN A 38 7.14 -18.29 0.77
C ASN A 38 5.73 -18.11 1.33
N ALA A 39 4.76 -18.77 0.71
CA ALA A 39 3.36 -18.67 1.09
C ALA A 39 3.06 -19.38 2.41
N ARG A 40 2.30 -18.71 3.28
CA ARG A 40 1.74 -19.27 4.52
C ARG A 40 0.26 -19.59 4.33
N TYR A 41 -0.17 -20.76 4.75
CA TYR A 41 -1.57 -21.14 4.74
C TYR A 41 -2.43 -20.21 5.60
N LEU A 42 -3.59 -19.81 5.10
CA LEU A 42 -4.57 -19.01 5.84
C LEU A 42 -5.81 -19.84 6.20
N PHE A 43 -6.56 -20.29 5.19
CA PHE A 43 -7.80 -21.06 5.36
C PHE A 43 -8.24 -21.71 4.04
N HIS A 44 -9.22 -22.64 4.16
CA HIS A 44 -10.01 -23.13 3.03
C HIS A 44 -11.41 -22.52 3.04
N LYS A 45 -11.92 -22.20 1.85
CA LYS A 45 -13.31 -21.79 1.63
C LYS A 45 -13.76 -22.30 0.26
N THR A 46 -14.93 -22.93 0.20
CA THR A 46 -15.54 -23.40 -1.06
C THR A 46 -14.61 -24.27 -1.94
N GLY A 47 -13.82 -25.14 -1.29
CA GLY A 47 -12.87 -26.01 -2.02
C GLY A 47 -11.58 -25.33 -2.47
N VAL A 48 -11.38 -24.05 -2.16
CA VAL A 48 -10.22 -23.25 -2.56
C VAL A 48 -9.33 -22.96 -1.36
N ARG A 49 -8.02 -23.13 -1.55
CA ARG A 49 -7.00 -22.85 -0.54
C ARG A 49 -6.49 -21.42 -0.69
N PHE A 50 -6.65 -20.62 0.35
CA PHE A 50 -6.12 -19.26 0.43
C PHE A 50 -4.82 -19.25 1.23
N VAL A 51 -3.83 -18.56 0.69
CA VAL A 51 -2.51 -18.38 1.30
C VAL A 51 -2.15 -16.91 1.38
N ARG A 52 -1.20 -16.57 2.25
CA ARG A 52 -0.62 -15.23 2.36
C ARG A 52 0.87 -15.29 2.06
N CYS A 53 1.35 -14.44 1.19
CA CYS A 53 2.78 -14.26 0.97
C CYS A 53 3.45 -13.72 2.24
N ALA A 54 4.52 -14.35 2.71
CA ALA A 54 5.25 -13.88 3.88
C ALA A 54 6.08 -12.62 3.58
N ALA A 55 6.47 -12.39 2.31
CA ALA A 55 7.25 -11.23 1.93
C ALA A 55 6.42 -9.94 1.77
N CYS A 56 5.30 -9.98 1.02
CA CYS A 56 4.53 -8.77 0.70
C CYS A 56 3.12 -8.75 1.29
N GLY A 57 2.70 -9.78 2.01
CA GLY A 57 1.39 -9.87 2.64
C GLY A 57 0.21 -10.14 1.69
N MET A 58 0.44 -10.26 0.38
CA MET A 58 -0.62 -10.54 -0.58
C MET A 58 -1.35 -11.83 -0.26
N VAL A 59 -2.67 -11.82 -0.32
CA VAL A 59 -3.51 -13.02 -0.21
C VAL A 59 -3.84 -13.52 -1.60
N TYR A 60 -3.64 -14.81 -1.85
CA TYR A 60 -3.92 -15.41 -3.15
C TYR A 60 -4.29 -16.89 -3.03
N VAL A 61 -4.81 -17.44 -4.12
CA VAL A 61 -5.18 -18.85 -4.22
C VAL A 61 -3.96 -19.67 -4.63
N ASN A 62 -3.64 -20.71 -3.84
CA ASN A 62 -2.52 -21.60 -4.15
C ASN A 62 -2.80 -23.02 -3.61
N PRO A 63 -2.91 -24.02 -4.48
CA PRO A 63 -2.68 -23.99 -5.93
C PRO A 63 -3.76 -23.20 -6.70
N ALA A 64 -3.34 -22.53 -7.76
CA ALA A 64 -4.23 -21.81 -8.66
C ALA A 64 -4.90 -22.79 -9.65
N ARG A 65 -6.12 -22.50 -10.08
CA ARG A 65 -6.83 -23.28 -11.09
C ARG A 65 -6.27 -22.99 -12.49
N ASP A 66 -6.24 -24.00 -13.34
CA ASP A 66 -5.99 -23.85 -14.78
C ASP A 66 -7.27 -23.43 -15.54
N ALA A 67 -7.19 -23.31 -16.86
CA ALA A 67 -8.33 -22.90 -17.69
C ALA A 67 -9.54 -23.84 -17.55
N ALA A 68 -9.33 -25.14 -17.50
CA ALA A 68 -10.40 -26.11 -17.36
C ALA A 68 -11.05 -26.02 -15.96
N GLY A 69 -10.23 -25.85 -14.91
CA GLY A 69 -10.71 -25.64 -13.56
C GLY A 69 -11.48 -24.33 -13.38
N LEU A 70 -11.15 -23.27 -14.13
CA LEU A 70 -11.91 -22.02 -14.14
C LEU A 70 -13.20 -22.14 -14.93
N ASN A 71 -13.19 -22.81 -16.07
CA ASN A 71 -14.40 -23.02 -16.88
C ASN A 71 -15.42 -23.94 -16.21
N SER A 72 -15.00 -24.80 -15.27
CA SER A 72 -15.92 -25.63 -14.47
C SER A 72 -16.68 -24.86 -13.41
N LEU A 73 -16.32 -23.58 -13.16
CA LEU A 73 -17.05 -22.75 -12.23
C LEU A 73 -18.40 -22.32 -12.82
N ASP A 74 -19.46 -22.54 -12.05
CA ASP A 74 -20.80 -22.05 -12.41
C ASP A 74 -20.84 -20.53 -12.27
N MET A 75 -20.51 -19.84 -13.35
CA MET A 75 -20.43 -18.39 -13.38
C MET A 75 -21.79 -17.69 -13.32
N GLU A 76 -22.90 -18.42 -13.54
CA GLU A 76 -24.25 -17.85 -13.31
C GLU A 76 -24.49 -17.56 -11.84
N LYS A 77 -23.91 -18.36 -10.93
CA LYS A 77 -23.97 -18.09 -9.48
C LYS A 77 -23.14 -16.90 -9.02
N VAL A 78 -22.32 -16.33 -9.89
CA VAL A 78 -21.41 -15.21 -9.58
C VAL A 78 -21.94 -13.87 -10.07
N ARG A 79 -23.12 -13.83 -10.70
CA ARG A 79 -23.71 -12.58 -11.18
C ARG A 79 -23.90 -11.59 -10.03
N PRO A 80 -23.35 -10.36 -10.14
CA PRO A 80 -23.35 -9.41 -9.03
C PRO A 80 -24.73 -8.83 -8.69
N PHE A 81 -25.71 -8.97 -9.59
CA PHE A 81 -27.04 -8.37 -9.45
C PHE A 81 -28.13 -9.42 -9.70
N GLU A 82 -28.84 -9.77 -8.63
CA GLU A 82 -29.91 -10.76 -8.66
C GLU A 82 -31.29 -10.17 -9.05
N ASN A 83 -31.43 -8.83 -8.90
CA ASN A 83 -32.68 -8.12 -9.18
C ASN A 83 -32.43 -6.74 -9.83
N GLU A 84 -33.52 -6.16 -10.40
CA GLU A 84 -33.49 -4.83 -11.05
C GLU A 84 -33.14 -3.71 -10.08
N GLY A 85 -33.53 -3.82 -8.81
CA GLY A 85 -33.21 -2.81 -7.79
C GLY A 85 -31.74 -2.71 -7.50
N ASP A 86 -31.05 -3.83 -7.29
CA ASP A 86 -29.60 -3.86 -7.07
C ASP A 86 -28.83 -3.37 -8.31
N ARG A 87 -29.30 -3.72 -9.50
CA ARG A 87 -28.74 -3.25 -10.77
C ARG A 87 -28.82 -1.72 -10.89
N ALA A 88 -29.97 -1.11 -10.61
CA ALA A 88 -30.14 0.34 -10.66
C ALA A 88 -29.25 1.06 -9.64
N LEU A 89 -29.11 0.50 -8.43
CA LEU A 89 -28.23 1.01 -7.39
C LEU A 89 -26.76 0.96 -7.81
N ALA A 90 -26.31 -0.14 -8.40
CA ALA A 90 -24.95 -0.30 -8.89
C ALA A 90 -24.61 0.67 -10.02
N LEU A 91 -25.52 0.89 -10.97
CA LEU A 91 -25.35 1.86 -12.04
C LEU A 91 -25.20 3.29 -11.48
N ARG A 92 -26.00 3.64 -10.48
CA ARG A 92 -25.89 4.93 -9.79
C ARG A 92 -24.56 5.10 -9.06
N ASP A 93 -24.12 4.07 -8.35
CA ASP A 93 -22.84 4.12 -7.64
C ASP A 93 -21.66 4.21 -8.61
N PHE A 94 -21.76 3.53 -9.76
CA PHE A 94 -20.75 3.60 -10.79
C PHE A 94 -20.74 4.96 -11.52
N ALA A 95 -21.89 5.57 -11.75
CA ALA A 95 -21.97 6.94 -12.28
C ALA A 95 -21.23 7.94 -11.37
N ARG A 96 -21.41 7.82 -10.04
CA ARG A 96 -20.66 8.61 -9.05
C ARG A 96 -19.15 8.34 -9.11
N LEU A 97 -18.75 7.08 -9.33
CA LEU A 97 -17.34 6.75 -9.55
C LEU A 97 -16.79 7.50 -10.76
N LEU A 98 -17.52 7.53 -11.88
CA LEU A 98 -17.10 8.25 -13.08
C LEU A 98 -16.94 9.76 -12.84
N ASP A 99 -17.83 10.37 -12.06
CA ASP A 99 -17.71 11.79 -11.66
C ASP A 99 -16.43 12.04 -10.85
N HIS A 100 -16.12 11.17 -9.88
CA HIS A 100 -14.87 11.26 -9.11
C HIS A 100 -13.63 11.08 -10.01
N VAL A 101 -13.67 10.11 -10.91
CA VAL A 101 -12.57 9.86 -11.87
C VAL A 101 -12.35 11.06 -12.80
N ALA A 102 -13.42 11.71 -13.27
CA ALA A 102 -13.32 12.91 -14.09
C ALA A 102 -12.69 14.08 -13.31
N ALA A 103 -13.10 14.27 -12.06
CA ALA A 103 -12.52 15.29 -11.18
C ALA A 103 -11.03 15.01 -10.89
N ASP A 104 -10.68 13.75 -10.64
CA ASP A 104 -9.28 13.33 -10.44
C ASP A 104 -8.44 13.55 -11.70
N HIS A 105 -8.95 13.22 -12.89
CA HIS A 105 -8.24 13.46 -14.14
C HIS A 105 -7.99 14.96 -14.35
N GLN A 106 -9.00 15.81 -14.14
CA GLN A 106 -8.85 17.27 -14.23
C GLN A 106 -7.80 17.79 -13.24
N ARG A 107 -7.80 17.28 -12.00
CA ARG A 107 -6.85 17.68 -10.95
C ARG A 107 -5.42 17.23 -11.26
N ILE A 108 -5.23 16.01 -11.79
CA ILE A 108 -3.92 15.42 -12.03
C ILE A 108 -3.30 15.87 -13.35
N ASN A 109 -4.08 15.90 -14.42
CA ASN A 109 -3.60 16.19 -15.78
C ASN A 109 -3.93 17.61 -16.28
N GLY A 110 -4.72 18.40 -15.53
CA GLY A 110 -5.08 19.78 -15.88
C GLY A 110 -6.05 19.91 -17.07
N ALA A 111 -6.66 18.81 -17.54
CA ALA A 111 -7.52 18.79 -18.72
C ALA A 111 -8.82 18.01 -18.44
N PRO A 112 -9.92 18.33 -19.14
CA PRO A 112 -11.16 17.57 -19.00
C PRO A 112 -10.99 16.13 -19.49
N LEU A 113 -11.78 15.21 -18.92
CA LEU A 113 -11.80 13.82 -19.32
C LEU A 113 -12.77 13.63 -20.50
N GLU A 114 -12.26 13.17 -21.64
CA GLU A 114 -13.03 12.96 -22.86
C GLU A 114 -13.07 11.50 -23.32
N ARG A 115 -12.06 10.70 -22.97
CA ARG A 115 -11.92 9.33 -23.43
C ARG A 115 -11.61 8.40 -22.27
N THR A 116 -12.59 7.60 -21.90
CA THR A 116 -12.48 6.60 -20.82
C THR A 116 -12.72 5.22 -21.38
N LEU A 117 -11.90 4.26 -20.98
CA LEU A 117 -12.06 2.83 -21.28
C LEU A 117 -12.35 2.07 -20.00
N LEU A 118 -13.49 1.38 -19.94
CA LEU A 118 -13.86 0.49 -18.84
C LEU A 118 -13.64 -0.96 -19.27
N LEU A 119 -12.80 -1.67 -18.53
CA LEU A 119 -12.48 -3.08 -18.73
C LEU A 119 -12.92 -3.90 -17.52
N GLY A 120 -13.63 -4.99 -17.73
CA GLY A 120 -14.07 -5.88 -16.65
C GLY A 120 -15.02 -6.97 -17.12
N ARG A 121 -15.54 -7.74 -16.16
CA ARG A 121 -16.61 -8.72 -16.37
C ARG A 121 -17.97 -8.15 -15.95
N PHE A 122 -19.05 -8.74 -16.49
CA PHE A 122 -20.43 -8.39 -16.15
C PHE A 122 -20.75 -6.90 -16.39
N LEU A 123 -20.19 -6.33 -17.45
CA LEU A 123 -20.33 -4.91 -17.78
C LEU A 123 -21.51 -4.61 -18.73
N ARG A 124 -22.33 -5.60 -19.11
CA ARG A 124 -23.47 -5.40 -20.03
C ARG A 124 -24.36 -4.24 -19.60
N ASP A 125 -24.63 -4.20 -18.31
CA ASP A 125 -25.51 -3.21 -17.72
C ASP A 125 -24.92 -1.80 -17.71
N PHE A 126 -23.59 -1.68 -17.80
CA PHE A 126 -22.89 -0.41 -17.83
C PHE A 126 -22.81 0.21 -19.23
N LYS A 127 -23.19 -0.51 -20.30
CA LYS A 127 -23.20 0.04 -21.67
C LYS A 127 -24.15 1.23 -21.80
N GLY A 128 -25.29 1.20 -21.10
CA GLY A 128 -26.22 2.33 -21.07
C GLY A 128 -25.68 3.59 -20.39
N LEU A 129 -24.69 3.49 -19.51
CA LEU A 129 -24.00 4.64 -18.91
C LEU A 129 -23.12 5.37 -19.92
N ALA A 130 -22.59 4.68 -20.93
CA ALA A 130 -21.79 5.30 -21.97
C ALA A 130 -22.54 6.39 -22.74
N GLU A 131 -23.84 6.19 -22.95
CA GLU A 131 -24.71 7.13 -23.64
C GLU A 131 -25.13 8.30 -22.74
N ALA A 132 -25.22 8.05 -21.43
CA ALA A 132 -25.65 9.04 -20.44
C ALA A 132 -24.54 9.94 -19.91
N THR A 133 -23.26 9.59 -20.14
CA THR A 133 -22.10 10.32 -19.60
C THR A 133 -21.42 11.18 -20.67
N ARG A 134 -20.95 12.37 -20.25
CA ARG A 134 -20.22 13.30 -21.13
C ARG A 134 -18.72 12.94 -21.33
N ILE A 135 -18.27 11.83 -20.77
CA ILE A 135 -16.83 11.47 -20.68
C ILE A 135 -16.37 10.47 -21.74
N GLY A 136 -17.10 10.30 -22.85
CA GLY A 136 -16.70 9.40 -23.93
C GLY A 136 -16.35 7.99 -23.44
N LEU A 137 -17.24 7.36 -22.67
CA LEU A 137 -17.02 6.05 -22.05
C LEU A 137 -17.13 4.93 -23.09
N ALA A 138 -16.04 4.20 -23.32
CA ALA A 138 -16.05 2.92 -24.02
C ALA A 138 -16.07 1.76 -22.99
N VAL A 139 -17.01 0.85 -23.13
CA VAL A 139 -17.16 -0.31 -22.25
C VAL A 139 -16.74 -1.57 -23.00
N ALA A 140 -15.75 -2.27 -22.50
CA ALA A 140 -15.31 -3.57 -23.02
C ALA A 140 -15.52 -4.65 -21.96
N GLU A 141 -16.54 -5.44 -22.16
CA GLU A 141 -16.80 -6.64 -21.38
C GLU A 141 -15.94 -7.79 -21.90
N ILE A 142 -15.29 -8.50 -20.99
CA ILE A 142 -14.52 -9.69 -21.31
C ILE A 142 -15.48 -10.88 -21.42
N ASP A 143 -15.50 -11.55 -22.56
CA ASP A 143 -16.19 -12.82 -22.72
C ASP A 143 -15.48 -13.95 -21.96
N ASP A 144 -16.15 -15.09 -21.79
CA ASP A 144 -15.64 -16.20 -20.99
C ASP A 144 -14.36 -16.81 -21.55
N ALA A 145 -14.20 -16.86 -22.88
CA ALA A 145 -13.00 -17.38 -23.52
C ALA A 145 -11.79 -16.47 -23.30
N SER A 146 -11.95 -15.18 -23.54
CA SER A 146 -10.92 -14.15 -23.28
C SER A 146 -10.58 -14.06 -21.79
N PHE A 147 -11.57 -14.21 -20.91
CA PHE A 147 -11.35 -14.29 -19.48
C PHE A 147 -10.50 -15.50 -19.09
N ALA A 148 -10.80 -16.68 -19.58
CA ALA A 148 -10.00 -17.88 -19.32
C ALA A 148 -8.55 -17.70 -19.79
N GLN A 149 -8.33 -17.11 -20.96
CA GLN A 149 -7.00 -16.80 -21.47
C GLN A 149 -6.26 -15.77 -20.61
N MET A 150 -6.94 -14.72 -20.17
CA MET A 150 -6.35 -13.73 -19.26
C MET A 150 -6.01 -14.35 -17.90
N ALA A 151 -6.92 -15.14 -17.33
CA ALA A 151 -6.74 -15.74 -16.01
C ALA A 151 -5.62 -16.79 -15.98
N THR A 152 -5.35 -17.47 -17.10
CA THR A 152 -4.36 -18.56 -17.17
C THR A 152 -3.06 -18.18 -17.86
N ALA A 153 -3.14 -17.37 -18.91
CA ALA A 153 -2.00 -16.97 -19.76
C ALA A 153 -1.69 -15.47 -19.70
N SER A 154 -2.43 -14.70 -18.89
CA SER A 154 -2.30 -13.23 -18.78
C SER A 154 -2.38 -12.55 -20.16
N ASP A 155 -3.26 -13.04 -21.03
CA ASP A 155 -3.45 -12.54 -22.39
C ASP A 155 -4.44 -11.35 -22.40
N ILE A 156 -4.05 -10.24 -23.04
CA ILE A 156 -4.86 -9.03 -23.16
C ILE A 156 -5.12 -8.62 -24.62
N ARG A 157 -4.87 -9.51 -25.58
CA ARG A 157 -5.04 -9.18 -27.02
C ARG A 157 -6.44 -8.68 -27.34
N TRP A 158 -7.46 -9.15 -26.65
CA TRP A 158 -8.85 -8.71 -26.77
C TRP A 158 -9.04 -7.21 -26.48
N ALA A 159 -8.20 -6.61 -25.62
CA ALA A 159 -8.28 -5.19 -25.26
C ALA A 159 -7.44 -4.29 -26.18
N GLN A 160 -6.46 -4.82 -26.89
CA GLN A 160 -5.51 -4.03 -27.68
C GLN A 160 -6.14 -3.05 -28.68
N PRO A 161 -7.17 -3.42 -29.47
CA PRO A 161 -7.82 -2.47 -30.39
C PRO A 161 -8.43 -1.24 -29.71
N LEU A 162 -8.86 -1.40 -28.44
CA LEU A 162 -9.43 -0.32 -27.63
C LEU A 162 -8.34 0.53 -26.97
N LEU A 163 -7.26 -0.12 -26.52
CA LEU A 163 -6.09 0.56 -25.95
C LEU A 163 -5.39 1.44 -27.00
N ALA A 164 -5.34 0.99 -28.26
CA ALA A 164 -4.76 1.74 -29.38
C ALA A 164 -5.48 3.07 -29.68
N ARG A 165 -6.71 3.24 -29.20
CA ARG A 165 -7.46 4.51 -29.31
C ARG A 165 -6.94 5.61 -28.38
N GLY A 166 -5.96 5.34 -27.54
CA GLY A 166 -5.31 6.28 -26.65
C GLY A 166 -6.26 6.83 -25.56
N PRO A 167 -6.86 5.97 -24.72
CA PRO A 167 -7.73 6.45 -23.65
C PRO A 167 -6.94 7.31 -22.65
N GLN A 168 -7.57 8.37 -22.13
CA GLN A 168 -7.02 9.21 -21.08
C GLN A 168 -7.11 8.54 -19.72
N VAL A 169 -8.15 7.70 -19.52
CA VAL A 169 -8.36 6.88 -18.32
C VAL A 169 -8.72 5.47 -18.74
N VAL A 170 -8.11 4.49 -18.09
CA VAL A 170 -8.51 3.07 -18.16
C VAL A 170 -8.95 2.63 -16.77
N ILE A 171 -10.21 2.17 -16.66
CA ILE A 171 -10.78 1.63 -15.43
C ILE A 171 -10.75 0.11 -15.50
N LEU A 172 -10.01 -0.51 -14.60
CA LEU A 172 -9.96 -1.97 -14.42
C LEU A 172 -10.93 -2.34 -13.31
N HIS A 173 -12.15 -2.76 -13.68
CA HIS A 173 -13.21 -3.05 -12.70
C HIS A 173 -13.12 -4.50 -12.24
N GLU A 174 -12.62 -4.71 -11.01
CA GLU A 174 -12.40 -6.04 -10.38
C GLU A 174 -11.65 -7.05 -11.26
N LEU A 175 -10.88 -6.54 -12.23
CA LEU A 175 -10.24 -7.35 -13.25
C LEU A 175 -8.97 -8.03 -12.74
N LEU A 176 -8.10 -7.28 -12.07
CA LEU A 176 -6.79 -7.77 -11.62
C LEU A 176 -6.88 -8.91 -10.60
N GLU A 177 -7.93 -8.92 -9.79
CA GLU A 177 -8.16 -9.98 -8.80
C GLU A 177 -8.48 -11.33 -9.44
N SER A 178 -8.87 -11.33 -10.72
CA SER A 178 -9.21 -12.51 -11.49
C SER A 178 -8.12 -12.93 -12.49
N CYS A 179 -6.99 -12.21 -12.54
CA CYS A 179 -5.86 -12.53 -13.41
C CYS A 179 -5.02 -13.68 -12.85
N GLY A 180 -4.45 -14.49 -13.73
CA GLY A 180 -3.47 -15.51 -13.35
C GLY A 180 -2.17 -14.89 -12.81
N ASP A 181 -1.66 -13.89 -13.53
CA ASP A 181 -0.55 -13.04 -13.10
C ASP A 181 -0.91 -11.57 -13.35
N PRO A 182 -1.36 -10.83 -12.33
CA PRO A 182 -1.73 -9.43 -12.46
C PRO A 182 -0.54 -8.55 -12.84
N GLY A 183 0.69 -8.94 -12.51
CA GLY A 183 1.90 -8.21 -12.91
C GLY A 183 2.09 -8.25 -14.41
N VAL A 184 2.01 -9.42 -15.02
CA VAL A 184 2.14 -9.56 -16.48
C VAL A 184 1.02 -8.82 -17.22
N VAL A 185 -0.22 -8.91 -16.73
CA VAL A 185 -1.35 -8.16 -17.33
C VAL A 185 -1.12 -6.65 -17.25
N LEU A 186 -0.69 -6.15 -16.10
CA LEU A 186 -0.38 -4.72 -15.93
C LEU A 186 0.78 -4.26 -16.81
N GLY A 187 1.85 -5.06 -16.93
CA GLY A 187 2.98 -4.75 -17.82
C GLY A 187 2.51 -4.53 -19.26
N LYS A 188 1.79 -5.50 -19.81
CA LYS A 188 1.23 -5.41 -21.18
C LYS A 188 0.27 -4.24 -21.37
N LEU A 189 -0.57 -3.93 -20.33
CA LEU A 189 -1.47 -2.78 -20.38
C LEU A 189 -0.68 -1.47 -20.40
N VAL A 190 0.31 -1.32 -19.50
CA VAL A 190 1.10 -0.09 -19.38
C VAL A 190 1.93 0.17 -20.65
N GLU A 191 2.50 -0.87 -21.24
CA GLU A 191 3.24 -0.80 -22.52
C GLU A 191 2.36 -0.35 -23.70
N SER A 192 1.07 -0.67 -23.66
CA SER A 192 0.11 -0.33 -24.71
C SER A 192 -0.54 1.06 -24.53
N LEU A 193 -0.24 1.78 -23.45
CA LEU A 193 -0.93 3.02 -23.08
C LEU A 193 -0.02 4.24 -23.17
N PRO A 194 -0.56 5.41 -23.54
CA PRO A 194 0.13 6.68 -23.37
C PRO A 194 0.60 6.87 -21.93
N ALA A 195 1.76 7.49 -21.74
CA ALA A 195 2.33 7.72 -20.43
C ALA A 195 1.42 8.56 -19.51
N THR A 196 0.62 9.46 -20.08
CA THR A 196 -0.33 10.33 -19.38
C THR A 196 -1.63 9.66 -18.99
N THR A 197 -1.92 8.46 -19.50
CA THR A 197 -3.14 7.71 -19.15
C THR A 197 -3.16 7.37 -17.68
N LEU A 198 -4.25 7.69 -16.98
CA LEU A 198 -4.50 7.25 -15.61
C LEU A 198 -5.07 5.83 -15.61
N LEU A 199 -4.56 5.00 -14.70
CA LEU A 199 -5.11 3.68 -14.43
C LEU A 199 -5.95 3.74 -13.15
N VAL A 200 -7.23 3.45 -13.26
CA VAL A 200 -8.17 3.39 -12.16
C VAL A 200 -8.47 1.93 -11.87
N ILE A 201 -8.16 1.47 -10.68
CA ILE A 201 -8.32 0.06 -10.31
C ILE A 201 -9.35 -0.02 -9.19
N THR A 202 -10.45 -0.71 -9.44
CA THR A 202 -11.37 -1.10 -8.36
C THR A 202 -10.97 -2.48 -7.86
N TYR A 203 -10.87 -2.62 -6.57
CA TYR A 203 -10.41 -3.85 -5.94
C TYR A 203 -10.97 -4.02 -4.53
N THR A 204 -10.86 -5.23 -4.00
CA THR A 204 -11.31 -5.59 -2.66
C THR A 204 -10.13 -5.58 -1.70
N ASN A 205 -10.12 -4.64 -0.75
CA ASN A 205 -8.99 -4.44 0.15
C ASN A 205 -8.99 -5.45 1.32
N THR A 206 -8.02 -6.35 1.34
CA THR A 206 -7.83 -7.35 2.40
C THR A 206 -7.45 -6.78 3.76
N ASP A 207 -6.97 -5.53 3.81
CA ASP A 207 -6.65 -4.84 5.06
C ASP A 207 -7.84 -4.04 5.62
N SER A 208 -8.99 -4.07 4.95
CA SER A 208 -10.21 -3.42 5.42
C SER A 208 -10.67 -4.01 6.76
N LEU A 209 -11.32 -3.18 7.59
CA LEU A 209 -11.86 -3.65 8.87
C LEU A 209 -12.81 -4.84 8.71
N PRO A 210 -13.77 -4.86 7.75
CA PRO A 210 -14.59 -6.04 7.51
C PRO A 210 -13.78 -7.29 7.19
N ALA A 211 -12.76 -7.20 6.32
CA ALA A 211 -11.94 -8.35 5.98
C ALA A 211 -11.18 -8.92 7.19
N ARG A 212 -10.68 -8.05 8.06
CA ARG A 212 -9.95 -8.43 9.29
C ARG A 212 -10.87 -9.06 10.34
N MET A 213 -12.08 -8.52 10.52
CA MET A 213 -13.06 -9.03 11.48
C MET A 213 -13.68 -10.35 11.02
N MET A 214 -14.13 -10.43 9.77
CA MET A 214 -14.85 -11.58 9.24
C MET A 214 -13.92 -12.72 8.81
N ARG A 215 -12.64 -12.45 8.57
CA ARG A 215 -11.62 -13.45 8.18
C ARG A 215 -12.12 -14.34 7.03
N ARG A 216 -12.12 -15.68 7.19
CA ARG A 216 -12.61 -16.64 6.19
C ARG A 216 -14.08 -16.43 5.78
N HIS A 217 -14.88 -15.77 6.61
CA HIS A 217 -16.30 -15.50 6.36
C HIS A 217 -16.52 -14.20 5.59
N TRP A 218 -15.47 -13.46 5.29
CA TRP A 218 -15.57 -12.23 4.52
C TRP A 218 -16.16 -12.52 3.13
N PRO A 219 -17.32 -11.91 2.76
CA PRO A 219 -18.02 -12.24 1.53
C PRO A 219 -17.18 -12.15 0.25
N PRO A 220 -16.30 -11.13 0.07
CA PRO A 220 -15.52 -11.00 -1.15
C PRO A 220 -14.47 -12.10 -1.43
N PHE A 221 -14.23 -13.04 -0.54
CA PHE A 221 -13.44 -14.23 -0.87
C PHE A 221 -14.23 -15.18 -1.76
N PHE A 222 -14.26 -14.88 -3.05
CA PHE A 222 -14.93 -15.67 -4.08
C PHE A 222 -13.98 -16.64 -4.79
N GLU A 223 -14.52 -17.73 -5.29
CA GLU A 223 -13.77 -18.82 -5.95
C GLU A 223 -13.14 -18.41 -7.29
N HIS A 224 -13.72 -17.43 -7.98
CA HIS A 224 -13.22 -16.93 -9.26
C HIS A 224 -12.11 -15.90 -9.14
N LYS A 225 -11.86 -15.38 -7.93
CA LYS A 225 -10.75 -14.45 -7.66
C LYS A 225 -9.49 -15.25 -7.33
N THR A 226 -8.41 -14.98 -8.06
CA THR A 226 -7.12 -15.66 -7.91
C THR A 226 -6.22 -14.97 -6.90
N CYS A 227 -6.39 -13.65 -6.71
CA CYS A 227 -5.60 -12.85 -5.80
C CYS A 227 -6.41 -11.71 -5.18
N PHE A 228 -5.92 -11.16 -4.06
CA PHE A 228 -6.59 -10.13 -3.28
C PHE A 228 -5.57 -9.11 -2.81
N PHE A 229 -5.82 -7.85 -3.10
CA PHE A 229 -4.88 -6.78 -2.83
C PHE A 229 -5.10 -6.13 -1.47
N SER A 230 -4.00 -5.70 -0.85
CA SER A 230 -4.00 -4.54 0.04
C SER A 230 -3.61 -3.30 -0.76
N THR A 231 -3.86 -2.12 -0.22
CA THR A 231 -3.43 -0.88 -0.90
C THR A 231 -1.91 -0.87 -1.10
N GLY A 232 -1.15 -1.32 -0.09
CA GLY A 232 0.31 -1.32 -0.16
C GLY A 232 0.87 -2.26 -1.23
N ASN A 233 0.40 -3.52 -1.29
CA ASN A 233 0.94 -4.45 -2.28
C ASN A 233 0.49 -4.12 -3.72
N LEU A 234 -0.70 -3.50 -3.89
CA LEU A 234 -1.12 -2.98 -5.19
C LEU A 234 -0.23 -1.80 -5.63
N ALA A 235 0.04 -0.85 -4.72
CA ALA A 235 0.93 0.27 -5.01
C ALA A 235 2.35 -0.21 -5.36
N THR A 236 2.90 -1.17 -4.61
CA THR A 236 4.20 -1.79 -4.91
C THR A 236 4.22 -2.48 -6.27
N LEU A 237 3.14 -3.18 -6.63
CA LEU A 237 3.03 -3.81 -7.94
C LEU A 237 3.01 -2.78 -9.06
N MET A 238 2.25 -1.69 -8.90
CA MET A 238 2.13 -0.61 -9.89
C MET A 238 3.45 0.18 -10.07
N ALA A 239 4.20 0.36 -8.99
CA ALA A 239 5.50 1.06 -9.03
C ALA A 239 6.52 0.37 -9.97
N ARG A 240 6.47 -0.96 -10.12
CA ARG A 240 7.31 -1.71 -11.09
C ARG A 240 7.13 -1.26 -12.54
N TYR A 241 5.97 -0.69 -12.83
CA TYR A 241 5.60 -0.21 -14.17
C TYR A 241 5.62 1.32 -14.26
N GLY A 242 6.33 1.98 -13.32
CA GLY A 242 6.44 3.45 -13.27
C GLY A 242 5.11 4.15 -13.02
N ARG A 243 4.17 3.48 -12.33
CA ARG A 243 2.86 4.02 -11.98
C ARG A 243 2.75 4.19 -10.47
N VAL A 244 2.43 5.39 -10.03
CA VAL A 244 2.31 5.75 -8.61
C VAL A 244 0.88 6.07 -8.24
N LEU A 245 0.53 5.75 -7.01
CA LEU A 245 -0.79 6.04 -6.47
C LEU A 245 -0.96 7.56 -6.32
N LYS A 246 -1.91 8.13 -7.06
CA LYS A 246 -2.25 9.56 -7.01
C LYS A 246 -3.35 9.87 -6.01
N THR A 247 -4.33 8.98 -5.91
CA THR A 247 -5.42 9.08 -4.91
C THR A 247 -6.09 7.73 -4.72
N GLN A 248 -6.78 7.58 -3.59
CA GLN A 248 -7.62 6.42 -3.31
C GLN A 248 -8.82 6.80 -2.45
N TYR A 249 -9.91 6.08 -2.63
CA TYR A 249 -11.11 6.26 -1.82
C TYR A 249 -11.91 4.96 -1.66
N ALA A 250 -12.82 4.93 -0.68
CA ALA A 250 -13.73 3.81 -0.53
C ALA A 250 -14.77 3.83 -1.64
N LEU A 251 -15.04 2.67 -2.22
CA LEU A 251 -16.16 2.46 -3.12
C LEU A 251 -17.30 1.81 -2.31
N PRO A 252 -18.26 2.58 -1.79
CA PRO A 252 -19.46 1.99 -1.21
C PRO A 252 -20.27 1.34 -2.34
N VAL A 253 -20.67 0.10 -2.12
CA VAL A 253 -21.59 -0.59 -3.02
C VAL A 253 -22.96 -0.59 -2.33
N THR A 254 -23.95 0.00 -2.98
CA THR A 254 -25.30 0.07 -2.44
C THR A 254 -26.09 -1.15 -2.90
N HIS A 255 -26.64 -1.89 -1.95
CA HIS A 255 -27.51 -3.02 -2.19
C HIS A 255 -28.89 -2.78 -1.59
N THR A 256 -29.87 -3.53 -2.03
CA THR A 256 -31.18 -3.56 -1.37
C THR A 256 -31.06 -4.19 0.02
N ALA A 257 -31.95 -3.82 0.92
CA ALA A 257 -32.01 -4.43 2.26
C ALA A 257 -32.24 -5.94 2.18
N GLU A 258 -33.05 -6.42 1.21
CA GLU A 258 -33.24 -7.83 0.90
C GLU A 258 -31.92 -8.54 0.66
N TYR A 259 -31.09 -8.03 -0.27
CA TYR A 259 -29.78 -8.60 -0.61
C TYR A 259 -28.85 -8.70 0.61
N VAL A 260 -28.81 -7.63 1.42
CA VAL A 260 -27.92 -7.58 2.59
C VAL A 260 -28.36 -8.58 3.66
N VAL A 261 -29.69 -8.65 3.93
CA VAL A 261 -30.23 -9.52 4.97
C VAL A 261 -30.14 -10.98 4.57
N ASP A 262 -30.40 -11.31 3.31
CA ASP A 262 -30.31 -12.70 2.83
C ASP A 262 -28.86 -13.23 2.89
N ARG A 263 -27.87 -12.35 2.78
CA ARG A 263 -26.45 -12.73 2.92
C ARG A 263 -25.96 -12.80 4.36
N LEU A 264 -26.46 -11.95 5.25
CA LEU A 264 -26.04 -11.90 6.65
C LEU A 264 -26.82 -12.85 7.55
N ALA A 265 -28.10 -13.05 7.29
CA ALA A 265 -29.01 -13.82 8.11
C ALA A 265 -29.98 -14.67 7.26
N PRO A 266 -29.49 -15.56 6.40
CA PRO A 266 -30.34 -16.31 5.48
C PRO A 266 -31.36 -17.17 6.25
N ARG A 267 -32.57 -17.24 5.74
CA ARG A 267 -33.65 -18.08 6.26
C ARG A 267 -34.15 -17.75 7.69
N THR A 268 -33.78 -16.60 8.25
CA THR A 268 -34.30 -16.17 9.55
C THR A 268 -35.74 -15.66 9.45
N PRO A 269 -36.51 -15.71 10.53
CA PRO A 269 -37.86 -15.09 10.55
C PRO A 269 -37.82 -13.59 10.22
N ALA A 270 -36.78 -12.88 10.64
CA ALA A 270 -36.57 -11.47 10.36
C ALA A 270 -36.37 -11.21 8.85
N ALA A 271 -35.59 -12.06 8.16
CA ALA A 271 -35.40 -11.98 6.72
C ALA A 271 -36.75 -12.17 5.97
N ARG A 272 -37.53 -13.17 6.38
CA ARG A 272 -38.85 -13.42 5.79
C ARG A 272 -39.80 -12.24 5.99
N LEU A 273 -39.81 -11.64 7.18
CA LEU A 273 -40.63 -10.48 7.48
C LEU A 273 -40.22 -9.26 6.65
N LEU A 274 -38.91 -8.97 6.54
CA LEU A 274 -38.42 -7.87 5.71
C LEU A 274 -38.81 -8.06 4.24
N ASN A 275 -38.60 -9.26 3.70
CA ASN A 275 -38.86 -9.57 2.30
C ASN A 275 -40.38 -9.52 1.95
N ALA A 276 -41.26 -9.62 2.94
CA ALA A 276 -42.71 -9.43 2.80
C ALA A 276 -43.14 -7.95 2.82
N THR A 277 -42.22 -7.01 3.03
CA THR A 277 -42.52 -5.58 3.14
C THR A 277 -41.84 -4.76 2.03
N PRO A 278 -42.33 -3.54 1.71
CA PRO A 278 -41.64 -2.63 0.80
C PRO A 278 -40.21 -2.23 1.28
N LEU A 279 -39.90 -2.41 2.56
CA LEU A 279 -38.57 -2.12 3.14
C LEU A 279 -37.48 -3.00 2.54
N ARG A 280 -37.79 -4.14 1.91
CA ARG A 280 -36.83 -4.98 1.18
C ARG A 280 -36.02 -4.19 0.14
N ASN A 281 -36.66 -3.19 -0.48
CA ASN A 281 -36.01 -2.36 -1.53
C ASN A 281 -35.23 -1.16 -0.97
N LEU A 282 -35.15 -0.99 0.37
CA LEU A 282 -34.42 0.11 0.98
C LEU A 282 -32.94 0.05 0.58
N PRO A 283 -32.36 1.12 -0.01
CA PRO A 283 -30.95 1.14 -0.40
C PRO A 283 -30.05 1.24 0.83
N LEU A 284 -29.19 0.25 1.01
CA LEU A 284 -28.20 0.18 2.09
C LEU A 284 -26.80 0.28 1.52
N PRO A 285 -26.02 1.34 1.84
CA PRO A 285 -24.63 1.42 1.42
C PRO A 285 -23.79 0.45 2.24
N VAL A 286 -23.20 -0.54 1.58
CA VAL A 286 -22.36 -1.56 2.20
C VAL A 286 -20.89 -1.21 1.98
N ARG A 287 -20.16 -1.04 3.07
CA ARG A 287 -18.71 -0.82 3.04
C ARG A 287 -17.98 -2.15 3.26
N ALA A 288 -18.04 -3.04 2.30
CA ALA A 288 -17.43 -4.37 2.38
C ALA A 288 -15.90 -4.38 2.22
N GLY A 289 -15.28 -3.22 2.02
CA GLY A 289 -13.84 -3.09 1.80
C GLY A 289 -13.45 -2.80 0.35
N ASN A 290 -14.42 -2.58 -0.53
CA ASN A 290 -14.16 -2.19 -1.91
C ASN A 290 -13.50 -0.80 -1.96
N ARG A 291 -12.49 -0.68 -2.79
CA ARG A 291 -11.71 0.56 -2.97
C ARG A 291 -11.47 0.87 -4.44
N VAL A 292 -11.24 2.14 -4.68
CA VAL A 292 -10.73 2.68 -5.93
C VAL A 292 -9.34 3.23 -5.67
N ALA A 293 -8.38 2.86 -6.52
CA ALA A 293 -7.05 3.43 -6.54
C ALA A 293 -6.77 4.02 -7.92
N VAL A 294 -6.33 5.26 -7.97
CA VAL A 294 -5.98 5.98 -9.20
C VAL A 294 -4.47 6.07 -9.29
N PHE A 295 -3.91 5.50 -10.35
CA PHE A 295 -2.49 5.51 -10.62
C PHE A 295 -2.19 6.37 -11.85
N GLY A 296 -1.20 7.24 -11.72
CA GLY A 296 -0.65 8.03 -12.82
C GLY A 296 0.80 7.67 -13.07
N ARG A 297 1.39 8.26 -14.11
CA ARG A 297 2.83 8.16 -14.33
C ARG A 297 3.55 8.73 -13.10
N GLN A 298 4.62 8.08 -12.71
CA GLN A 298 5.63 8.67 -11.87
C GLN A 298 6.08 9.95 -12.55
N ALA A 299 5.88 11.11 -11.92
CA ALA A 299 6.50 12.32 -12.43
C ALA A 299 7.99 12.00 -12.51
N SER A 300 8.55 12.02 -13.73
CA SER A 300 9.98 11.84 -13.88
C SER A 300 10.64 12.92 -13.02
N ALA A 301 11.25 12.50 -11.92
CA ALA A 301 12.09 13.37 -11.13
C ALA A 301 13.11 13.93 -12.13
N ARG A 302 12.91 15.16 -12.49
CA ARG A 302 13.74 16.05 -13.26
C ARG A 302 15.01 15.37 -13.81
N GLY A 303 14.92 14.72 -14.98
CA GLY A 303 16.06 14.47 -15.84
C GLY A 303 17.11 13.43 -15.43
N ALA A 304 16.89 12.65 -14.38
CA ALA A 304 17.86 11.63 -13.95
C ALA A 304 17.56 10.27 -14.62
N THR A 305 18.51 9.74 -15.34
CA THR A 305 18.49 8.42 -15.98
C THR A 305 18.75 7.27 -14.99
N GLY A 306 18.79 7.53 -13.67
CA GLY A 306 19.08 6.55 -12.61
C GLY A 306 18.41 6.90 -11.27
N GLU A 307 18.42 5.95 -10.33
CA GLU A 307 17.97 6.16 -8.96
C GLU A 307 18.95 7.09 -8.23
N LYS A 308 18.41 8.07 -7.49
CA LYS A 308 19.18 9.01 -6.68
C LYS A 308 18.55 9.17 -5.32
N LEU A 309 19.38 9.13 -4.28
CA LEU A 309 18.97 9.33 -2.89
C LEU A 309 19.13 10.80 -2.48
N SER A 310 18.07 11.44 -1.99
CA SER A 310 18.15 12.72 -1.27
C SER A 310 18.10 12.47 0.23
N ILE A 311 19.13 12.85 0.94
CA ILE A 311 19.21 12.74 2.40
C ILE A 311 18.89 14.10 2.99
N VAL A 312 17.74 14.22 3.67
CA VAL A 312 17.34 15.44 4.37
C VAL A 312 17.90 15.41 5.79
N LEU A 313 18.73 16.38 6.12
CA LEU A 313 19.47 16.46 7.37
C LEU A 313 19.15 17.77 8.10
N PRO A 314 18.11 17.80 8.98
CA PRO A 314 17.81 18.96 9.81
C PRO A 314 18.85 19.12 10.91
N VAL A 315 19.38 20.33 11.08
CA VAL A 315 20.45 20.65 12.04
C VAL A 315 20.03 21.83 12.90
N PHE A 316 20.06 21.66 14.23
CA PHE A 316 19.85 22.74 15.18
C PHE A 316 20.58 22.47 16.49
N ASN A 317 21.54 23.34 16.86
CA ASN A 317 22.34 23.23 18.09
C ASN A 317 22.92 21.83 18.32
N GLU A 318 23.71 21.33 17.36
CA GLU A 318 24.40 20.03 17.37
C GLU A 318 25.91 20.20 17.12
N VAL A 319 26.53 21.25 17.70
CA VAL A 319 27.95 21.59 17.49
C VAL A 319 28.89 20.39 17.72
N ARG A 320 28.50 19.50 18.63
CA ARG A 320 29.29 18.32 19.02
C ARG A 320 29.36 17.24 17.94
N TYR A 321 28.27 17.06 17.17
CA TYR A 321 28.13 15.90 16.26
C TYR A 321 27.94 16.29 14.80
N ALA A 322 27.47 17.49 14.50
CA ALA A 322 27.07 17.89 13.16
C ALA A 322 28.15 17.65 12.10
N ALA A 323 29.43 18.04 12.37
CA ALA A 323 30.51 17.81 11.41
C ALA A 323 30.72 16.32 11.14
N GLN A 324 30.78 15.51 12.19
CA GLN A 324 31.08 14.08 12.09
C GLN A 324 29.95 13.34 11.35
N VAL A 325 28.68 13.68 11.63
CA VAL A 325 27.52 13.08 10.96
C VAL A 325 27.49 13.47 9.48
N ILE A 326 27.68 14.75 9.16
CA ILE A 326 27.71 15.21 7.76
C ILE A 326 28.83 14.51 6.99
N ASP A 327 30.03 14.45 7.56
CA ASP A 327 31.18 13.79 6.93
C ASP A 327 30.95 12.29 6.75
N ALA A 328 30.34 11.59 7.73
CA ALA A 328 30.01 10.17 7.64
C ALA A 328 28.96 9.92 6.55
N VAL A 329 27.91 10.75 6.46
CA VAL A 329 26.88 10.67 5.42
C VAL A 329 27.49 10.92 4.04
N LEU A 330 28.39 11.87 3.91
CA LEU A 330 29.09 12.16 2.64
C LEU A 330 30.05 11.03 2.25
N ALA A 331 30.73 10.44 3.21
CA ALA A 331 31.69 9.35 2.98
C ALA A 331 31.01 8.00 2.65
N LYS A 332 29.75 7.79 3.10
CA LYS A 332 29.04 6.53 2.87
C LYS A 332 28.90 6.26 1.37
N GLN A 333 29.47 5.16 0.91
CA GLN A 333 29.32 4.71 -0.48
C GLN A 333 28.00 3.94 -0.62
N LEU A 334 27.23 4.26 -1.67
CA LEU A 334 25.97 3.62 -2.02
C LEU A 334 26.02 3.22 -3.49
N GLY A 335 25.29 2.19 -3.87
CA GLY A 335 25.18 1.75 -5.27
C GLY A 335 24.39 2.70 -6.19
N ILE A 336 23.96 3.84 -5.67
CA ILE A 336 23.20 4.88 -6.38
C ILE A 336 23.78 6.27 -6.08
N GLU A 337 23.45 7.23 -6.94
CA GLU A 337 23.76 8.64 -6.70
C GLU A 337 23.12 9.15 -5.41
N LYS A 338 23.79 10.06 -4.72
CA LYS A 338 23.19 10.72 -3.56
C LYS A 338 23.42 12.22 -3.54
N GLU A 339 22.52 12.92 -2.86
CA GLU A 339 22.67 14.31 -2.44
C GLU A 339 22.31 14.46 -0.97
N VAL A 340 22.86 15.47 -0.32
CA VAL A 340 22.56 15.81 1.07
C VAL A 340 21.97 17.21 1.12
N VAL A 341 20.75 17.33 1.64
CA VAL A 341 20.06 18.60 1.86
C VAL A 341 20.12 18.92 3.35
N ILE A 342 21.04 19.78 3.73
CA ILE A 342 21.25 20.23 5.11
C ILE A 342 20.35 21.43 5.37
N VAL A 343 19.48 21.36 6.38
CA VAL A 343 18.65 22.48 6.81
C VAL A 343 19.14 22.96 8.16
N GLU A 344 19.73 24.13 8.18
CA GLU A 344 20.29 24.77 9.38
C GLU A 344 19.30 25.77 9.96
N SER A 345 18.80 25.51 11.18
CA SER A 345 17.67 26.23 11.79
C SER A 345 18.11 27.37 12.72
N ASN A 346 19.07 28.18 12.30
CA ASN A 346 19.60 29.34 13.05
C ASN A 346 20.16 28.93 14.42
N SER A 347 21.12 28.01 14.43
CA SER A 347 21.83 27.54 15.63
C SER A 347 22.63 28.66 16.28
N THR A 348 22.75 28.60 17.62
CA THR A 348 23.43 29.60 18.45
C THR A 348 24.66 29.07 19.18
N ASP A 349 25.01 27.81 18.96
CA ASP A 349 26.10 27.11 19.65
C ASP A 349 27.38 26.92 18.83
N GLY A 350 27.47 27.51 17.63
CA GLY A 350 28.59 27.31 16.69
C GLY A 350 28.31 26.26 15.58
N THR A 351 27.15 25.59 15.61
CA THR A 351 26.74 24.62 14.59
C THR A 351 26.64 25.26 13.21
N ARG A 352 26.14 26.49 13.11
CA ARG A 352 25.97 27.22 11.85
C ARG A 352 27.28 27.43 11.12
N GLU A 353 28.35 27.74 11.84
CA GLU A 353 29.71 27.90 11.33
C GLU A 353 30.30 26.59 10.79
N ILE A 354 29.94 25.48 11.43
CA ILE A 354 30.27 24.13 10.96
C ILE A 354 29.57 23.86 9.63
N VAL A 355 28.24 24.08 9.55
CA VAL A 355 27.45 23.82 8.35
C VAL A 355 27.93 24.65 7.16
N ARG A 356 28.31 25.90 7.37
CA ARG A 356 28.88 26.77 6.31
C ARG A 356 30.07 26.16 5.57
N ARG A 357 30.88 25.30 6.20
CA ARG A 357 32.03 24.64 5.56
C ARG A 357 31.63 23.66 4.46
N TYR A 358 30.37 23.29 4.39
CA TYR A 358 29.81 22.36 3.40
C TYR A 358 29.10 23.07 2.23
N GLU A 359 28.99 24.41 2.28
CA GLU A 359 28.48 25.18 1.15
C GLU A 359 29.31 24.99 -0.10
N GLY A 360 28.64 24.87 -1.24
CA GLY A 360 29.29 24.71 -2.55
C GLY A 360 29.95 23.35 -2.78
N ARG A 361 29.94 22.42 -1.83
CA ARG A 361 30.38 21.04 -2.07
C ARG A 361 29.46 20.33 -3.05
N GLN A 362 30.02 19.57 -3.97
CA GLN A 362 29.28 18.78 -4.92
C GLN A 362 28.36 17.78 -4.18
N GLY A 363 27.09 17.71 -4.59
CA GLY A 363 26.09 16.85 -3.96
C GLY A 363 25.57 17.33 -2.60
N VAL A 364 25.95 18.55 -2.16
CA VAL A 364 25.46 19.16 -0.93
C VAL A 364 24.66 20.43 -1.25
N ARG A 365 23.50 20.55 -0.65
CA ARG A 365 22.69 21.76 -0.63
C ARG A 365 22.48 22.19 0.81
N VAL A 366 22.85 23.40 1.15
CA VAL A 366 22.59 23.99 2.46
C VAL A 366 21.44 24.98 2.35
N VAL A 367 20.48 24.86 3.25
CA VAL A 367 19.31 25.75 3.38
C VAL A 367 19.32 26.35 4.78
N TYR A 368 19.26 27.67 4.88
CA TYR A 368 19.26 28.39 6.16
C TYR A 368 17.86 28.86 6.49
N GLU A 369 17.38 28.54 7.69
CA GLU A 369 16.17 29.13 8.25
C GLU A 369 16.50 30.41 9.02
N GLU A 370 15.58 31.38 9.03
CA GLU A 370 15.73 32.64 9.77
C GLU A 370 15.65 32.45 11.30
N GLY A 371 15.01 31.37 11.73
CA GLY A 371 14.87 31.02 13.15
C GLY A 371 14.33 29.60 13.34
N PRO A 372 14.55 29.01 14.54
CA PRO A 372 14.13 27.65 14.82
C PRO A 372 12.59 27.57 14.94
N ARG A 373 11.95 26.90 13.98
CA ARG A 373 10.50 26.65 13.95
C ARG A 373 10.14 25.23 14.35
N GLY A 374 11.14 24.41 14.70
CA GLY A 374 11.01 23.01 15.09
C GLY A 374 11.50 22.03 14.01
N LYS A 375 11.80 20.80 14.44
CA LYS A 375 12.38 19.76 13.60
C LYS A 375 11.51 19.48 12.38
N GLY A 376 10.18 19.38 12.58
CA GLY A 376 9.25 19.10 11.48
C GLY A 376 9.27 20.20 10.42
N HIS A 377 9.39 21.46 10.82
CA HIS A 377 9.52 22.56 9.86
C HIS A 377 10.81 22.41 9.04
N ALA A 378 11.95 22.15 9.68
CA ALA A 378 13.21 21.95 8.99
C ALA A 378 13.17 20.77 8.01
N VAL A 379 12.55 19.65 8.40
CA VAL A 379 12.36 18.52 7.48
C VAL A 379 11.50 18.93 6.28
N ARG A 380 10.37 19.62 6.48
CA ARG A 380 9.52 20.09 5.37
C ARG A 380 10.27 21.05 4.44
N THR A 381 11.05 21.96 5.02
CA THR A 381 11.94 22.85 4.26
C THR A 381 12.91 22.04 3.40
N GLY A 382 13.55 21.03 3.97
CA GLY A 382 14.44 20.13 3.24
C GLY A 382 13.73 19.35 2.13
N LEU A 383 12.56 18.82 2.39
CA LEU A 383 11.75 18.08 1.41
C LEU A 383 11.39 18.92 0.18
N ALA A 384 11.25 20.24 0.31
CA ALA A 384 11.01 21.14 -0.82
C ALA A 384 12.23 21.28 -1.75
N HIS A 385 13.42 20.84 -1.31
CA HIS A 385 14.68 21.00 -2.05
C HIS A 385 15.26 19.68 -2.55
N VAL A 386 14.64 18.53 -2.30
CA VAL A 386 15.09 17.23 -2.79
C VAL A 386 14.97 17.14 -4.32
N THR A 387 15.94 16.49 -4.94
CA THR A 387 15.94 16.25 -6.40
C THR A 387 16.04 14.77 -6.75
N GLY A 388 16.31 13.91 -5.77
CA GLY A 388 16.40 12.47 -5.94
C GLY A 388 15.04 11.78 -6.06
N THR A 389 15.06 10.55 -6.53
CA THR A 389 13.88 9.67 -6.65
C THR A 389 13.51 9.00 -5.33
N ILE A 390 14.46 8.95 -4.39
CA ILE A 390 14.32 8.36 -3.06
C ILE A 390 14.69 9.42 -2.02
N VAL A 391 13.95 9.49 -0.93
CA VAL A 391 14.22 10.40 0.19
C VAL A 391 14.51 9.58 1.45
N LEU A 392 15.51 10.00 2.19
CA LEU A 392 15.85 9.51 3.53
C LEU A 392 15.95 10.70 4.48
N ILE A 393 15.41 10.59 5.68
CA ILE A 393 15.54 11.60 6.73
C ILE A 393 16.59 11.11 7.72
N GLN A 394 17.62 11.92 7.99
CA GLN A 394 18.73 11.65 8.89
C GLN A 394 18.84 12.72 9.96
N ASP A 395 18.90 12.32 11.22
CA ASP A 395 19.22 13.26 12.32
C ASP A 395 20.70 13.64 12.33
N ALA A 396 21.00 14.84 12.83
CA ALA A 396 22.38 15.35 12.97
C ALA A 396 23.12 14.76 14.19
N ASP A 397 22.81 13.51 14.56
CA ASP A 397 23.43 12.78 15.66
C ASP A 397 23.71 11.32 15.27
N PHE A 398 24.38 10.58 16.15
CA PHE A 398 24.71 9.17 15.97
C PHE A 398 23.78 8.21 16.73
N GLU A 399 22.52 8.61 17.00
CA GLU A 399 21.58 7.64 17.58
C GLU A 399 21.28 6.48 16.61
N TYR A 400 21.33 6.72 15.28
CA TYR A 400 21.16 5.72 14.22
C TYR A 400 22.44 5.46 13.46
N ASP A 401 22.65 4.22 13.05
CA ASP A 401 23.84 3.83 12.28
C ASP A 401 23.64 4.12 10.79
N ILE A 402 24.53 4.92 10.21
CA ILE A 402 24.55 5.25 8.78
C ILE A 402 24.81 4.00 7.91
N ASN A 403 25.43 2.96 8.47
CA ASN A 403 25.64 1.72 7.74
C ASN A 403 24.35 0.96 7.43
N ASP A 404 23.25 1.25 8.11
CA ASP A 404 21.93 0.65 7.83
C ASP A 404 21.29 1.18 6.53
N TYR A 405 21.87 2.21 5.88
CA TYR A 405 21.32 2.77 4.64
C TYR A 405 21.12 1.73 3.54
N ASP A 406 22.05 0.81 3.36
CA ASP A 406 21.93 -0.23 2.34
C ASP A 406 20.72 -1.12 2.57
N ALA A 407 20.51 -1.54 3.83
CA ALA A 407 19.37 -2.36 4.22
C ALA A 407 18.02 -1.61 4.08
N LEU A 408 18.01 -0.30 4.38
CA LEU A 408 16.84 0.56 4.24
C LEU A 408 16.47 0.82 2.77
N LEU A 409 17.48 0.96 1.90
CA LEU A 409 17.29 1.23 0.47
C LEU A 409 16.91 -0.02 -0.32
N GLU A 410 17.38 -1.19 0.09
CA GLU A 410 17.18 -2.44 -0.65
C GLU A 410 15.71 -2.71 -1.01
N PRO A 411 14.71 -2.62 -0.09
CA PRO A 411 13.32 -2.84 -0.45
C PRO A 411 12.77 -1.82 -1.46
N ILE A 412 13.24 -0.58 -1.42
CA ILE A 412 12.84 0.47 -2.37
C ILE A 412 13.43 0.19 -3.76
N LEU A 413 14.73 -0.12 -3.83
CA LEU A 413 15.44 -0.39 -5.08
C LEU A 413 14.95 -1.67 -5.76
N GLN A 414 14.55 -2.66 -4.97
CA GLN A 414 13.94 -3.89 -5.46
C GLN A 414 12.45 -3.77 -5.75
N HIS A 415 11.87 -2.56 -5.65
CA HIS A 415 10.43 -2.31 -5.84
C HIS A 415 9.52 -3.18 -4.96
N LYS A 416 10.00 -3.59 -3.77
CA LYS A 416 9.22 -4.34 -2.77
C LYS A 416 8.40 -3.43 -1.87
N ALA A 417 8.83 -2.18 -1.71
CA ALA A 417 8.16 -1.15 -0.92
C ALA A 417 8.34 0.22 -1.56
N THR A 418 7.39 1.12 -1.33
CA THR A 418 7.49 2.55 -1.65
C THR A 418 7.83 3.38 -0.42
N PHE A 419 7.66 2.80 0.77
CA PHE A 419 7.94 3.41 2.07
C PHE A 419 8.54 2.37 3.03
N VAL A 420 9.67 2.70 3.64
CA VAL A 420 10.40 1.88 4.60
C VAL A 420 10.57 2.62 5.92
N LEU A 421 10.38 1.91 7.03
CA LEU A 421 10.67 2.37 8.39
C LEU A 421 11.86 1.56 8.93
N GLY A 422 12.90 2.23 9.40
CA GLY A 422 13.99 1.61 10.14
C GLY A 422 13.56 1.34 11.59
N SER A 423 13.09 0.13 11.88
CA SER A 423 12.58 -0.22 13.21
C SER A 423 13.71 -0.51 14.18
N ARG A 424 13.66 0.16 15.32
CA ARG A 424 14.56 -0.08 16.47
C ARG A 424 14.16 -1.32 17.28
N SER A 425 12.95 -1.82 17.06
CA SER A 425 12.36 -2.92 17.85
C SER A 425 12.30 -4.24 17.08
N LEU A 426 12.37 -4.20 15.77
CA LEU A 426 12.20 -5.38 14.93
C LEU A 426 13.41 -6.34 15.11
N GLY A 427 13.13 -7.61 15.42
CA GLY A 427 14.18 -8.61 15.61
C GLY A 427 14.83 -8.59 16.99
N LEU A 428 14.40 -7.74 17.91
CA LEU A 428 14.83 -7.79 19.30
C LEU A 428 13.99 -8.79 20.10
N ASP A 429 14.65 -9.62 20.89
CA ASP A 429 13.98 -10.50 21.86
C ASP A 429 13.36 -9.71 23.02
N ASP A 430 13.90 -8.53 23.32
CA ASP A 430 13.42 -7.62 24.37
C ASP A 430 12.75 -6.39 23.73
N TRP A 431 11.50 -6.08 24.12
CA TRP A 431 10.77 -4.90 23.69
C TRP A 431 11.37 -3.56 24.19
N LYS A 432 12.38 -3.63 25.08
CA LYS A 432 13.06 -2.48 25.67
C LYS A 432 14.19 -1.98 24.78
N VAL A 433 13.85 -1.13 23.83
CA VAL A 433 14.82 -0.49 22.90
C VAL A 433 15.76 0.47 23.64
N ARG A 434 15.24 1.21 24.63
CA ARG A 434 15.98 2.22 25.40
C ARG A 434 16.31 1.69 26.77
N LYS A 435 17.60 1.53 27.04
CA LYS A 435 18.15 1.15 28.36
C LYS A 435 18.91 2.36 28.90
N TYR A 436 18.35 3.05 29.89
CA TYR A 436 18.99 4.16 30.57
C TYR A 436 19.36 3.73 31.98
N ASP A 437 20.64 3.56 32.25
CA ASP A 437 21.13 3.12 33.57
C ASP A 437 20.84 4.15 34.66
N ALA A 438 20.94 5.45 34.33
CA ALA A 438 20.67 6.53 35.27
C ALA A 438 19.17 6.82 35.51
N THR A 439 18.27 6.42 34.61
CA THR A 439 16.82 6.70 34.70
C THR A 439 15.96 5.57 34.15
N PRO A 440 15.95 4.38 34.81
CA PRO A 440 15.29 3.19 34.27
C PRO A 440 13.77 3.35 34.12
N ILE A 441 13.11 4.10 35.00
CA ILE A 441 11.65 4.35 34.95
C ILE A 441 11.30 5.18 33.70
N ARG A 442 12.10 6.19 33.34
CA ARG A 442 11.88 7.00 32.13
C ARG A 442 12.10 6.17 30.88
N GLY A 443 13.10 5.29 30.87
CA GLY A 443 13.33 4.34 29.79
C GLY A 443 12.12 3.42 29.58
N LEU A 444 11.59 2.86 30.66
CA LEU A 444 10.41 2.00 30.64
C LEU A 444 9.17 2.74 30.09
N ALA A 445 8.93 3.98 30.55
CA ALA A 445 7.81 4.81 30.08
C ALA A 445 7.91 5.11 28.57
N LEU A 446 9.11 5.43 28.07
CA LEU A 446 9.32 5.71 26.64
C LEU A 446 9.17 4.45 25.78
N ASN A 447 9.63 3.30 26.25
CA ASN A 447 9.44 2.03 25.56
C ASN A 447 7.96 1.63 25.53
N PHE A 448 7.23 1.79 26.64
CA PHE A 448 5.79 1.55 26.69
C PHE A 448 5.02 2.49 25.73
N ALA A 449 5.35 3.79 25.75
CA ALA A 449 4.76 4.76 24.82
C ALA A 449 4.98 4.35 23.37
N GLN A 450 6.16 3.84 23.00
CA GLN A 450 6.44 3.34 21.65
C GLN A 450 5.49 2.20 21.25
N VAL A 451 5.27 1.24 22.15
CA VAL A 451 4.32 0.14 21.89
C VAL A 451 2.89 0.67 21.72
N VAL A 452 2.45 1.61 22.56
CA VAL A 452 1.12 2.23 22.45
C VAL A 452 0.98 2.96 21.11
N PHE A 453 1.98 3.73 20.69
CA PHE A 453 1.99 4.43 19.41
C PHE A 453 1.90 3.46 18.23
N ALA A 454 2.72 2.41 18.22
CA ALA A 454 2.69 1.39 17.17
C ALA A 454 1.32 0.71 17.10
N ARG A 455 0.73 0.33 18.22
CA ARG A 455 -0.61 -0.29 18.26
C ARG A 455 -1.72 0.65 17.83
N THR A 456 -1.64 1.93 18.21
CA THR A 456 -2.61 2.94 17.76
C THR A 456 -2.53 3.11 16.23
N TYR A 457 -1.32 3.18 15.69
CA TYR A 457 -1.12 3.24 14.25
C TYR A 457 -1.65 1.98 13.54
N ASP A 458 -1.35 0.78 14.06
CA ASP A 458 -1.83 -0.49 13.53
C ASP A 458 -3.35 -0.53 13.43
N VAL A 459 -4.04 -0.07 14.47
CA VAL A 459 -5.51 -0.08 14.52
C VAL A 459 -6.11 0.97 13.58
N LEU A 460 -5.64 2.21 13.68
CA LEU A 460 -6.23 3.33 12.95
C LEU A 460 -5.90 3.29 11.45
N TYR A 461 -4.69 2.90 11.09
CA TYR A 461 -4.22 2.91 9.70
C TYR A 461 -4.14 1.52 9.07
N GLN A 462 -4.55 0.48 9.82
CA GLN A 462 -4.58 -0.91 9.36
C GLN A 462 -3.20 -1.40 8.89
N GLN A 463 -2.16 -0.99 9.61
CA GLN A 463 -0.79 -1.40 9.38
C GLN A 463 -0.35 -2.47 10.39
N ARG A 464 0.88 -2.94 10.27
CA ARG A 464 1.55 -3.81 11.25
C ARG A 464 2.97 -3.34 11.37
N VAL A 465 3.21 -2.45 12.34
CA VAL A 465 4.53 -1.91 12.60
C VAL A 465 4.91 -2.08 14.07
N THR A 466 6.20 -2.12 14.32
CA THR A 466 6.76 -2.17 15.66
C THR A 466 7.30 -0.82 16.12
N ASP A 467 7.61 0.09 15.17
CA ASP A 467 8.20 1.39 15.47
C ASP A 467 7.82 2.49 14.48
N VAL A 468 6.66 3.11 14.67
CA VAL A 468 6.20 4.22 13.84
C VAL A 468 6.95 5.53 14.11
N ASN A 469 7.54 5.67 15.32
CA ASN A 469 8.25 6.88 15.76
C ASN A 469 9.72 6.91 15.36
N THR A 470 10.17 5.95 14.57
CA THR A 470 11.54 5.95 14.06
C THR A 470 11.81 7.16 13.20
N MET A 471 13.02 7.69 13.29
CA MET A 471 13.47 8.75 12.39
C MET A 471 13.86 8.24 11.01
N TYR A 472 14.40 7.03 10.93
CA TYR A 472 14.72 6.42 9.65
C TYR A 472 13.45 6.11 8.86
N LYS A 473 13.04 7.09 8.08
CA LYS A 473 11.98 7.00 7.09
C LYS A 473 12.58 7.15 5.71
N VAL A 474 12.47 6.08 4.92
CA VAL A 474 12.92 6.08 3.53
C VAL A 474 11.71 5.85 2.63
N PHE A 475 11.52 6.70 1.64
CA PHE A 475 10.37 6.60 0.76
C PHE A 475 10.69 7.15 -0.63
N ARG A 476 9.91 6.73 -1.61
CA ARG A 476 9.97 7.31 -2.94
C ARG A 476 9.52 8.76 -2.90
N ALA A 477 10.24 9.65 -3.57
CA ALA A 477 9.93 11.09 -3.58
C ALA A 477 8.49 11.38 -4.08
N GLU A 478 8.01 10.60 -5.02
CA GLU A 478 6.64 10.66 -5.54
C GLU A 478 5.56 10.37 -4.48
N CYS A 479 5.90 9.71 -3.38
CA CYS A 479 4.97 9.51 -2.26
C CYS A 479 4.56 10.84 -1.61
N LEU A 480 5.33 11.91 -1.86
CA LEU A 480 5.01 13.27 -1.41
C LEU A 480 4.05 14.01 -2.35
N ASP A 481 3.80 13.49 -3.55
CA ASP A 481 2.92 14.14 -4.52
C ASP A 481 1.50 14.32 -3.95
N GLY A 482 1.06 15.57 -3.84
CA GLY A 482 -0.24 15.90 -3.24
C GLY A 482 -0.30 15.74 -1.73
N LEU A 483 0.84 15.50 -1.06
CA LEU A 483 0.93 15.46 0.38
C LEU A 483 1.21 16.87 0.91
N ASP A 484 0.26 17.43 1.64
CA ASP A 484 0.45 18.71 2.33
C ASP A 484 0.82 18.42 3.79
N LEU A 485 2.06 18.73 4.17
CA LEU A 485 2.60 18.51 5.52
C LEU A 485 2.55 19.81 6.33
N HIS A 486 2.04 19.76 7.56
CA HIS A 486 1.78 20.95 8.38
C HIS A 486 2.56 20.97 9.69
N SER A 487 2.92 19.82 10.24
CA SER A 487 3.55 19.72 11.56
C SER A 487 4.92 20.37 11.59
N ASN A 488 5.20 21.10 12.67
CA ASN A 488 6.47 21.79 12.86
C ASN A 488 7.40 21.08 13.86
N GLY A 489 6.86 20.31 14.79
CA GLY A 489 7.60 19.60 15.84
C GLY A 489 7.87 18.12 15.49
N PHE A 490 8.04 17.31 16.53
CA PHE A 490 8.26 15.87 16.41
C PHE A 490 7.03 15.11 15.91
N GLU A 491 5.84 15.71 15.98
CA GLU A 491 4.61 15.14 15.43
C GLU A 491 4.64 14.98 13.90
N LEU A 492 5.61 15.60 13.20
CA LEU A 492 5.80 15.39 11.77
C LEU A 492 6.09 13.92 11.45
N ASP A 493 6.80 13.21 12.30
CA ASP A 493 7.12 11.80 12.10
C ASP A 493 5.84 10.96 11.98
N ILE A 494 4.85 11.27 12.82
CA ILE A 494 3.54 10.64 12.81
C ILE A 494 2.70 11.14 11.63
N GLU A 495 2.69 12.45 11.36
CA GLU A 495 1.98 13.01 10.21
C GLU A 495 2.40 12.35 8.91
N LEU A 496 3.71 12.26 8.68
CA LEU A 496 4.28 11.67 7.48
C LEU A 496 3.86 10.19 7.34
N ALA A 497 4.06 9.39 8.40
CA ALA A 497 3.66 7.99 8.39
C ALA A 497 2.15 7.81 8.14
N CYS A 498 1.31 8.62 8.80
CA CYS A 498 -0.14 8.56 8.66
C CYS A 498 -0.61 8.95 7.25
N LYS A 499 -0.07 10.03 6.71
CA LYS A 499 -0.46 10.53 5.37
C LYS A 499 0.05 9.60 4.26
N LEU A 500 1.27 9.09 4.37
CA LEU A 500 1.80 8.08 3.44
C LEU A 500 0.91 6.82 3.44
N ALA A 501 0.54 6.30 4.62
CA ALA A 501 -0.35 5.14 4.70
C ALA A 501 -1.75 5.42 4.14
N ARG A 502 -2.31 6.61 4.37
CA ARG A 502 -3.60 7.02 3.76
C ARG A 502 -3.53 7.08 2.25
N ASN A 503 -2.40 7.50 1.69
CA ASN A 503 -2.16 7.54 0.25
C ASN A 503 -1.73 6.17 -0.32
N GLY A 504 -1.83 5.10 0.48
CA GLY A 504 -1.58 3.74 0.03
C GLY A 504 -0.14 3.27 0.12
N ASN A 505 0.75 4.09 0.65
CA ASN A 505 2.14 3.72 0.87
C ASN A 505 2.27 3.03 2.23
N SER A 506 1.97 1.73 2.27
CA SER A 506 2.13 0.93 3.49
C SER A 506 3.61 0.77 3.82
N PRO A 507 4.02 1.05 5.07
CA PRO A 507 5.41 0.90 5.47
C PRO A 507 5.85 -0.57 5.51
N MET A 508 7.07 -0.84 5.04
CA MET A 508 7.82 -2.05 5.33
C MET A 508 8.84 -1.73 6.41
N GLU A 509 8.95 -2.56 7.44
CA GLU A 509 9.98 -2.37 8.47
C GLU A 509 11.25 -3.14 8.16
N VAL A 510 12.38 -2.49 8.41
CA VAL A 510 13.73 -3.06 8.36
C VAL A 510 14.38 -2.84 9.73
N PRO A 511 15.00 -3.85 10.35
CA PRO A 511 15.70 -3.66 11.62
C PRO A 511 16.90 -2.73 11.43
N VAL A 512 17.12 -1.82 12.38
CA VAL A 512 18.23 -0.87 12.36
C VAL A 512 18.94 -0.82 13.70
N ASN A 513 20.22 -0.49 13.65
CA ASN A 513 21.07 -0.28 14.82
C ASN A 513 20.74 1.08 15.44
N TYR A 514 20.51 1.08 16.75
CA TYR A 514 20.13 2.28 17.48
C TYR A 514 20.79 2.34 18.85
N VAL A 515 21.42 3.46 19.15
CA VAL A 515 22.04 3.74 20.45
C VAL A 515 21.42 5.02 21.01
N ALA A 516 20.62 4.87 22.06
CA ALA A 516 19.96 6.03 22.67
C ALA A 516 20.96 6.92 23.39
N ARG A 517 20.97 8.23 23.08
CA ARG A 517 21.73 9.22 23.86
C ARG A 517 21.13 9.41 25.25
N GLY A 518 21.98 9.61 26.25
CA GLY A 518 21.57 9.99 27.61
C GLY A 518 20.96 11.40 27.64
N PHE A 519 20.19 11.70 28.70
CA PHE A 519 19.66 13.04 28.90
C PHE A 519 20.78 14.07 29.17
N ASP A 520 21.90 13.64 29.73
CA ASP A 520 23.10 14.45 29.97
C ASP A 520 23.88 14.79 28.69
N GLU A 521 23.57 14.09 27.59
CA GLU A 521 24.18 14.27 26.27
C GLU A 521 23.37 15.20 25.34
N GLY A 522 22.43 15.98 25.91
CA GLY A 522 21.69 17.00 25.15
C GLY A 522 20.41 16.52 24.47
N LYS A 523 19.78 15.44 24.96
CA LYS A 523 18.50 14.96 24.44
C LYS A 523 17.41 16.01 24.58
N LYS A 524 16.84 16.48 23.46
CA LYS A 524 15.91 17.62 23.39
C LYS A 524 14.44 17.23 23.63
N ILE A 525 14.09 15.93 23.63
CA ILE A 525 12.71 15.46 23.76
C ILE A 525 12.17 15.72 25.17
N ARG A 526 11.07 16.49 25.27
CA ARG A 526 10.32 16.70 26.50
C ARG A 526 9.04 15.85 26.47
N PHE A 527 8.99 14.78 27.29
CA PHE A 527 7.97 13.73 27.25
C PHE A 527 6.53 14.27 27.09
N TRP A 528 6.09 15.17 28.00
CA TRP A 528 4.70 15.66 27.95
C TRP A 528 4.43 16.64 26.81
N ARG A 529 5.40 17.48 26.47
CA ARG A 529 5.24 18.51 25.44
C ARG A 529 5.24 17.93 24.03
N ASP A 530 6.00 16.86 23.80
CA ASP A 530 6.20 16.32 22.46
C ASP A 530 5.37 15.04 22.22
N ALA A 531 5.11 14.22 23.27
CA ALA A 531 4.35 12.99 23.15
C ALA A 531 2.84 13.22 22.92
N ILE A 532 2.25 14.21 23.59
CA ILE A 532 0.80 14.48 23.48
C ILE A 532 0.43 14.94 22.05
N PRO A 533 1.09 15.97 21.47
CA PRO A 533 0.82 16.36 20.09
C PRO A 533 1.07 15.23 19.09
N SER A 534 2.15 14.45 19.27
CA SER A 534 2.46 13.32 18.43
C SER A 534 1.37 12.22 18.50
N TYR A 535 0.84 11.94 19.69
CA TYR A 535 -0.26 10.98 19.84
C TYR A 535 -1.57 11.49 19.25
N ALA A 536 -1.89 12.77 19.46
CA ALA A 536 -3.07 13.41 18.89
C ALA A 536 -3.03 13.45 17.34
N ALA A 537 -1.83 13.49 16.76
CA ALA A 537 -1.63 13.47 15.31
C ALA A 537 -2.22 12.21 14.64
N PHE A 538 -2.23 11.05 15.31
CA PHE A 538 -2.86 9.84 14.78
C PHE A 538 -4.34 10.05 14.47
N PHE A 539 -5.06 10.70 15.36
CA PHE A 539 -6.50 10.95 15.21
C PHE A 539 -6.75 12.13 14.27
N LYS A 540 -5.97 13.20 14.41
CA LYS A 540 -6.06 14.37 13.53
C LYS A 540 -5.93 13.97 12.06
N TYR A 541 -4.91 13.19 11.72
CA TYR A 541 -4.65 12.79 10.33
C TYR A 541 -5.45 11.55 9.87
N ARG A 542 -6.20 10.92 10.77
CA ARG A 542 -7.14 9.85 10.42
C ARG A 542 -8.53 10.38 10.07
N PHE A 543 -9.01 11.36 10.82
CA PHE A 543 -10.40 11.81 10.80
C PHE A 543 -10.57 13.27 10.31
N GLY A 544 -9.46 14.04 10.28
CA GLY A 544 -9.41 15.44 9.84
C GLY A 544 -9.05 15.63 8.37
#